data_fec8ea26c49d4a3e621aeef44470a007
#
_entry.id   fec8ea26c49d4a3e621aeef44470a007
#
_cell.length_a   1.000
_cell.length_b   1.000
_cell.length_c   1.000
_cell.angle_alpha   90.00
_cell.angle_beta   90.00
_cell.angle_gamma   90.00
#
_symmetry.space_group_name_H-M   'P 1'
#
loop_
_entity.id
_entity.type
_entity.pdbx_description
1 polymer ?
#
loop_
_entity_poly.entity_id
_entity_poly.type
_entity_poly.pdbx_seq_one_letter_code
_entity_poly.pdbx_strand_id
1 'polypeptide(L)'
;MSDAQPPQRRALAILLAAGEGTRMKSKRPKVLHEIAGLSMLGHALRALQGAGAAHIALVIGPGHDAVAAEARRHAPDVEIFVQTERRGTAHATLAARAALARGFDDVLVTYADVPLLSVATFEGLRAGLAAGADVVALGFEPPEPGGYGRLIERDGALVAIREAKDATPEERAVRRCNAGPVAFAGASALKRLEAIGCDNAQREYYLTDLVEVTRAQGGKAVAMMASVDETLGVNDRAQLAEAEAVAQKRLRRAAMREGATLIAPETVFFSHDTKLGRDVVIEPNVVFGPGVTVADGVVIHAFSHLEGASVASGAQIGPYARLRKGSDIGEDAKIGNFVEVKGARFDRGAKANHLSYIGDAHVGAKANIGAGAITCNYDGFGKYRTEIGAGAFVGSNSSLVAPVSVGAGAYVGSGSIITKDVAADALAVARGRQVVKEDWAKRFRAGKTPR
;
A
#
# COMPACT_ATOMS: atom_id res chain seq x y z
N MET A 1 -39.61 -3.87 -25.55
CA MET A 1 -39.12 -2.52 -25.21
C MET A 1 -37.70 -2.72 -24.74
N SER A 2 -36.70 -2.25 -25.49
CA SER A 2 -35.30 -2.36 -25.15
C SER A 2 -35.02 -1.41 -23.97
N ASP A 3 -34.69 -1.95 -22.80
CA ASP A 3 -34.14 -1.18 -21.69
C ASP A 3 -32.75 -0.66 -22.07
N ALA A 4 -32.73 0.45 -22.81
CA ALA A 4 -31.51 1.18 -23.03
C ALA A 4 -31.05 1.74 -21.66
N GLN A 5 -30.00 1.16 -21.09
CA GLN A 5 -29.35 1.78 -19.94
C GLN A 5 -29.03 3.26 -20.27
N PRO A 6 -29.37 4.19 -19.37
CA PRO A 6 -29.04 5.60 -19.60
C PRO A 6 -27.52 5.71 -19.86
N PRO A 7 -27.10 6.58 -20.80
CA PRO A 7 -25.69 6.74 -21.11
C PRO A 7 -24.92 7.03 -19.83
N GLN A 8 -23.85 6.27 -19.62
CA GLN A 8 -23.00 6.41 -18.43
C GLN A 8 -22.41 7.82 -18.39
N ARG A 9 -22.72 8.58 -17.33
CA ARG A 9 -22.23 9.95 -17.12
C ARG A 9 -20.69 9.94 -17.13
N ARG A 10 -20.09 10.79 -17.95
CA ARG A 10 -18.63 10.95 -18.04
C ARG A 10 -18.12 11.84 -16.92
N ALA A 11 -17.15 11.36 -16.15
CA ALA A 11 -16.56 12.12 -15.06
C ALA A 11 -15.12 12.54 -15.35
N LEU A 12 -14.80 13.82 -15.07
CA LEU A 12 -13.45 14.34 -14.93
C LEU A 12 -13.09 14.39 -13.45
N ALA A 13 -11.98 13.77 -13.06
CA ALA A 13 -11.41 13.96 -11.74
C ALA A 13 -10.22 14.93 -11.80
N ILE A 14 -10.22 15.96 -10.97
CA ILE A 14 -9.10 16.89 -10.78
C ILE A 14 -8.49 16.61 -9.42
N LEU A 15 -7.28 16.09 -9.42
CA LEU A 15 -6.54 15.73 -8.22
C LEU A 15 -5.50 16.80 -7.90
N LEU A 16 -5.68 17.52 -6.79
CA LEU A 16 -4.80 18.60 -6.38
C LEU A 16 -3.62 18.07 -5.56
N ALA A 17 -2.39 18.32 -6.03
CA ALA A 17 -1.14 17.87 -5.44
C ALA A 17 -0.02 18.94 -5.48
N ALA A 18 -0.39 20.23 -5.57
CA ALA A 18 0.57 21.35 -5.73
C ALA A 18 1.17 21.85 -4.41
N GLY A 19 0.76 21.32 -3.26
CA GLY A 19 1.23 21.73 -1.93
C GLY A 19 2.69 21.34 -1.66
N GLU A 20 3.47 22.21 -1.02
CA GLU A 20 4.88 21.97 -0.69
C GLU A 20 5.11 20.93 0.44
N GLY A 21 4.14 20.81 1.36
CA GLY A 21 4.23 19.86 2.46
C GLY A 21 5.39 20.11 3.44
N THR A 22 5.74 21.37 3.70
CA THR A 22 6.87 21.77 4.56
C THR A 22 6.84 21.17 5.96
N ARG A 23 5.63 20.97 6.52
CA ARG A 23 5.39 20.34 7.83
C ARG A 23 5.85 18.86 7.90
N MET A 24 5.99 18.18 6.76
CA MET A 24 6.52 16.81 6.70
C MET A 24 8.02 16.75 7.04
N LYS A 25 8.75 17.86 7.00
CA LYS A 25 10.20 17.94 7.24
C LYS A 25 10.96 16.88 6.43
N SER A 26 10.68 16.78 5.13
CA SER A 26 11.16 15.72 4.23
C SER A 26 11.59 16.30 2.88
N LYS A 27 12.62 15.69 2.27
CA LYS A 27 12.98 15.93 0.87
C LYS A 27 12.01 15.24 -0.10
N ARG A 28 11.30 14.19 0.37
CA ARG A 28 10.28 13.49 -0.40
C ARG A 28 9.01 14.33 -0.42
N PRO A 29 8.40 14.59 -1.59
CA PRO A 29 7.12 15.30 -1.68
C PRO A 29 6.06 14.67 -0.77
N LYS A 30 5.24 15.50 -0.12
CA LYS A 30 4.24 15.07 0.87
C LYS A 30 3.38 13.91 0.36
N VAL A 31 2.83 14.03 -0.82
CA VAL A 31 1.89 13.06 -1.41
C VAL A 31 2.53 11.73 -1.82
N LEU A 32 3.86 11.63 -1.79
CA LEU A 32 4.61 10.40 -2.07
C LEU A 32 4.91 9.59 -0.81
N HIS A 33 4.58 10.07 0.40
CA HIS A 33 4.66 9.23 1.60
C HIS A 33 3.62 8.14 1.54
N GLU A 34 3.99 6.98 2.06
CA GLU A 34 3.22 5.75 1.92
C GLU A 34 2.32 5.50 3.13
N ILE A 35 1.18 4.89 2.85
CA ILE A 35 0.24 4.31 3.79
C ILE A 35 -0.01 2.88 3.29
N ALA A 36 0.17 1.89 4.14
CA ALA A 36 0.08 0.48 3.77
C ALA A 36 0.89 0.13 2.50
N GLY A 37 2.11 0.69 2.35
CA GLY A 37 3.01 0.42 1.23
C GLY A 37 2.60 1.04 -0.12
N LEU A 38 1.64 1.97 -0.15
CA LEU A 38 1.24 2.72 -1.35
C LEU A 38 1.31 4.21 -1.06
N SER A 39 1.81 5.02 -2.01
CA SER A 39 1.84 6.48 -1.86
C SER A 39 0.43 7.06 -1.66
N MET A 40 0.30 8.14 -0.90
CA MET A 40 -0.98 8.83 -0.72
C MET A 40 -1.60 9.21 -2.07
N LEU A 41 -0.78 9.65 -3.02
CA LEU A 41 -1.20 9.90 -4.40
C LEU A 41 -1.76 8.63 -5.06
N GLY A 42 -1.10 7.48 -4.86
CA GLY A 42 -1.55 6.19 -5.40
C GLY A 42 -2.91 5.77 -4.85
N HIS A 43 -3.16 5.98 -3.56
CA HIS A 43 -4.47 5.74 -2.95
C HIS A 43 -5.57 6.59 -3.59
N ALA A 44 -5.34 7.90 -3.72
CA ALA A 44 -6.31 8.83 -4.33
C ALA A 44 -6.61 8.45 -5.80
N LEU A 45 -5.57 8.15 -6.59
CA LEU A 45 -5.73 7.74 -7.99
C LEU A 45 -6.54 6.45 -8.12
N ARG A 46 -6.27 5.43 -7.30
CA ARG A 46 -7.03 4.17 -7.32
C ARG A 46 -8.49 4.36 -6.94
N ALA A 47 -8.77 5.19 -5.95
CA ALA A 47 -10.15 5.48 -5.55
C ALA A 47 -10.92 6.19 -6.67
N LEU A 48 -10.31 7.16 -7.35
CA LEU A 48 -10.90 7.86 -8.48
C LEU A 48 -11.14 6.95 -9.69
N GLN A 49 -10.17 6.09 -10.01
CA GLN A 49 -10.32 5.08 -11.09
C GLN A 49 -11.44 4.10 -10.76
N GLY A 50 -11.49 3.59 -9.52
CA GLY A 50 -12.55 2.69 -9.06
C GLY A 50 -13.94 3.31 -9.14
N ALA A 51 -14.06 4.62 -8.91
CA ALA A 51 -15.30 5.37 -9.03
C ALA A 51 -15.68 5.74 -10.48
N GLY A 52 -14.94 5.21 -11.48
CA GLY A 52 -15.24 5.40 -12.89
C GLY A 52 -14.94 6.81 -13.39
N ALA A 53 -13.90 7.48 -12.87
CA ALA A 53 -13.39 8.71 -13.47
C ALA A 53 -12.85 8.39 -14.87
N ALA A 54 -13.54 8.88 -15.89
CA ALA A 54 -13.18 8.64 -17.31
C ALA A 54 -11.87 9.38 -17.68
N HIS A 55 -11.55 10.42 -16.96
CA HIS A 55 -10.35 11.22 -17.17
C HIS A 55 -9.83 11.77 -15.83
N ILE A 56 -8.52 11.72 -15.64
CA ILE A 56 -7.86 12.26 -14.42
C ILE A 56 -6.88 13.34 -14.82
N ALA A 57 -7.08 14.54 -14.28
CA ALA A 57 -6.20 15.69 -14.37
C ALA A 57 -5.48 15.87 -13.02
N LEU A 58 -4.17 15.69 -12.99
CA LEU A 58 -3.35 15.91 -11.80
C LEU A 58 -2.73 17.31 -11.85
N VAL A 59 -3.01 18.12 -10.83
CA VAL A 59 -2.44 19.46 -10.69
C VAL A 59 -1.29 19.43 -9.70
N ILE A 60 -0.09 19.72 -10.17
CA ILE A 60 1.16 19.73 -9.39
C ILE A 60 1.76 21.13 -9.32
N GLY A 61 2.69 21.35 -8.40
CA GLY A 61 3.54 22.53 -8.35
C GLY A 61 4.72 22.45 -9.32
N PRO A 62 5.41 23.56 -9.60
CA PRO A 62 6.65 23.56 -10.38
C PRO A 62 7.71 22.65 -9.74
N GLY A 63 8.45 21.89 -10.55
CA GLY A 63 9.53 21.00 -10.07
C GLY A 63 9.05 19.70 -9.38
N HIS A 64 7.76 19.36 -9.43
CA HIS A 64 7.21 18.13 -8.85
C HIS A 64 7.26 16.93 -9.82
N ASP A 65 8.33 16.76 -10.60
CA ASP A 65 8.48 15.67 -11.60
C ASP A 65 8.34 14.27 -10.99
N ALA A 66 8.82 14.09 -9.76
CA ALA A 66 8.67 12.82 -9.03
C ALA A 66 7.19 12.48 -8.76
N VAL A 67 6.34 13.49 -8.53
CA VAL A 67 4.90 13.31 -8.32
C VAL A 67 4.23 12.91 -9.64
N ALA A 68 4.62 13.55 -10.75
CA ALA A 68 4.13 13.19 -12.08
C ALA A 68 4.55 11.77 -12.49
N ALA A 69 5.80 11.38 -12.22
CA ALA A 69 6.30 10.03 -12.49
C ALA A 69 5.56 8.97 -11.69
N GLU A 70 5.30 9.23 -10.40
CA GLU A 70 4.50 8.34 -9.56
C GLU A 70 3.07 8.20 -10.06
N ALA A 71 2.43 9.30 -10.44
CA ALA A 71 1.08 9.30 -10.97
C ALA A 71 0.96 8.42 -12.22
N ARG A 72 1.90 8.55 -13.17
CA ARG A 72 1.91 7.74 -14.41
C ARG A 72 2.09 6.25 -14.15
N ARG A 73 2.75 5.84 -13.06
CA ARG A 73 2.85 4.44 -12.68
C ARG A 73 1.50 3.82 -12.28
N HIS A 74 0.60 4.62 -11.70
CA HIS A 74 -0.72 4.18 -11.25
C HIS A 74 -1.85 4.49 -12.24
N ALA A 75 -1.68 5.55 -13.04
CA ALA A 75 -2.62 6.02 -14.04
C ALA A 75 -1.83 6.48 -15.27
N PRO A 76 -1.49 5.59 -16.22
CA PRO A 76 -0.65 5.93 -17.38
C PRO A 76 -1.19 7.09 -18.21
N ASP A 77 -2.53 7.22 -18.32
CA ASP A 77 -3.23 8.25 -19.10
C ASP A 77 -3.51 9.53 -18.31
N VAL A 78 -2.94 9.69 -17.10
CA VAL A 78 -3.13 10.90 -16.29
C VAL A 78 -2.54 12.13 -17.00
N GLU A 79 -3.34 13.18 -17.13
CA GLU A 79 -2.84 14.47 -17.63
C GLU A 79 -2.28 15.31 -16.49
N ILE A 80 -1.11 15.89 -16.73
CA ILE A 80 -0.40 16.69 -15.74
C ILE A 80 -0.57 18.18 -16.06
N PHE A 81 -1.02 18.94 -15.08
CA PHE A 81 -1.14 20.39 -15.15
C PHE A 81 -0.29 21.03 -14.06
N VAL A 82 0.33 22.16 -14.34
CA VAL A 82 1.20 22.86 -13.38
C VAL A 82 0.52 24.13 -12.90
N GLN A 83 0.32 24.20 -11.59
CA GLN A 83 -0.07 25.44 -10.93
C GLN A 83 1.18 26.28 -10.65
N THR A 84 1.45 27.29 -11.43
CA THR A 84 2.64 28.14 -11.30
C THR A 84 2.54 29.14 -10.13
N GLU A 85 1.34 29.64 -9.85
CA GLU A 85 1.07 30.58 -8.76
C GLU A 85 0.09 29.96 -7.75
N ARG A 86 0.40 30.07 -6.47
CA ARG A 86 -0.43 29.54 -5.39
C ARG A 86 -1.45 30.59 -4.92
N ARG A 87 -2.53 30.72 -5.68
CA ARG A 87 -3.58 31.70 -5.43
C ARG A 87 -4.89 31.09 -4.89
N GLY A 88 -4.82 29.90 -4.32
CA GLY A 88 -5.96 29.19 -3.74
C GLY A 88 -6.41 27.96 -4.53
N THR A 89 -7.38 27.23 -3.98
CA THR A 89 -7.80 25.91 -4.49
C THR A 89 -8.65 25.98 -5.76
N ALA A 90 -9.46 27.04 -5.94
CA ALA A 90 -10.16 27.26 -7.22
C ALA A 90 -9.17 27.59 -8.33
N HIS A 91 -8.16 28.41 -8.05
CA HIS A 91 -7.08 28.69 -9.01
C HIS A 91 -6.30 27.42 -9.38
N ALA A 92 -6.03 26.54 -8.41
CA ALA A 92 -5.43 25.24 -8.68
C ALA A 92 -6.31 24.38 -9.61
N THR A 93 -7.62 24.36 -9.36
CA THR A 93 -8.60 23.65 -10.20
C THR A 93 -8.61 24.19 -11.64
N LEU A 94 -8.53 25.52 -11.79
CA LEU A 94 -8.47 26.19 -13.10
C LEU A 94 -7.15 25.96 -13.85
N ALA A 95 -6.08 25.48 -13.20
CA ALA A 95 -4.88 25.03 -13.91
C ALA A 95 -5.20 23.90 -14.90
N ALA A 96 -6.21 23.07 -14.59
CA ALA A 96 -6.72 22.01 -15.47
C ALA A 96 -7.81 22.51 -16.45
N ARG A 97 -7.85 23.81 -16.78
CA ARG A 97 -8.86 24.43 -17.69
C ARG A 97 -9.03 23.68 -19.01
N ALA A 98 -7.94 23.21 -19.61
CA ALA A 98 -7.98 22.49 -20.88
C ALA A 98 -8.75 21.17 -20.77
N ALA A 99 -8.65 20.47 -19.62
CA ALA A 99 -9.45 19.27 -19.36
C ALA A 99 -10.92 19.62 -19.11
N LEU A 100 -11.20 20.65 -18.30
CA LEU A 100 -12.56 21.15 -18.02
C LEU A 100 -13.31 21.54 -19.32
N ALA A 101 -12.61 22.14 -20.30
CA ALA A 101 -13.20 22.62 -21.55
C ALA A 101 -13.67 21.48 -22.49
N ARG A 102 -13.31 20.22 -22.22
CA ARG A 102 -13.74 19.06 -23.07
C ARG A 102 -15.19 18.64 -22.86
N GLY A 103 -15.86 19.18 -21.84
CA GLY A 103 -17.24 18.86 -21.54
C GLY A 103 -17.40 17.46 -20.94
N PHE A 104 -17.51 17.38 -19.63
CA PHE A 104 -17.87 16.20 -18.87
C PHE A 104 -19.23 16.44 -18.19
N ASP A 105 -19.91 15.37 -17.81
CA ASP A 105 -21.15 15.48 -17.06
C ASP A 105 -20.89 15.84 -15.60
N ASP A 106 -19.86 15.19 -15.02
CA ASP A 106 -19.44 15.34 -13.63
C ASP A 106 -18.01 15.84 -13.56
N VAL A 107 -17.72 16.78 -12.67
CA VAL A 107 -16.35 17.16 -12.28
C VAL A 107 -16.18 16.87 -10.80
N LEU A 108 -15.19 16.05 -10.48
CA LEU A 108 -14.76 15.74 -9.11
C LEU A 108 -13.46 16.49 -8.82
N VAL A 109 -13.39 17.24 -7.75
CA VAL A 109 -12.12 17.83 -7.26
C VAL A 109 -11.81 17.22 -5.90
N THR A 110 -10.60 16.72 -5.76
CA THR A 110 -10.11 16.12 -4.52
C THR A 110 -8.62 16.42 -4.32
N TYR A 111 -8.09 15.98 -3.20
CA TYR A 111 -6.74 16.30 -2.75
C TYR A 111 -5.93 15.02 -2.55
N ALA A 112 -4.69 15.00 -3.02
CA ALA A 112 -3.81 13.84 -2.89
C ALA A 112 -3.33 13.58 -1.44
N ASP A 113 -3.57 14.51 -0.54
CA ASP A 113 -3.28 14.40 0.89
C ASP A 113 -4.49 14.00 1.76
N VAL A 114 -5.60 13.61 1.14
CA VAL A 114 -6.75 12.94 1.78
C VAL A 114 -6.85 11.51 1.22
N PRO A 115 -5.92 10.63 1.58
CA PRO A 115 -5.68 9.36 0.87
C PRO A 115 -6.68 8.25 1.17
N LEU A 116 -7.51 8.40 2.19
CA LEU A 116 -8.38 7.33 2.69
C LEU A 116 -9.83 7.37 2.18
N LEU A 117 -10.11 8.29 1.26
CA LEU A 117 -11.41 8.36 0.59
C LEU A 117 -11.68 7.08 -0.21
N SER A 118 -12.89 6.55 -0.05
CA SER A 118 -13.29 5.30 -0.70
C SER A 118 -13.87 5.53 -2.10
N VAL A 119 -13.90 4.48 -2.90
CA VAL A 119 -14.64 4.44 -4.17
C VAL A 119 -16.09 4.85 -3.94
N ALA A 120 -16.74 4.26 -2.93
CA ALA A 120 -18.14 4.53 -2.60
C ALA A 120 -18.40 6.02 -2.27
N THR A 121 -17.44 6.72 -1.66
CA THR A 121 -17.55 8.16 -1.38
C THR A 121 -17.60 8.96 -2.67
N PHE A 122 -16.73 8.67 -3.64
CA PHE A 122 -16.77 9.36 -4.95
C PHE A 122 -18.00 8.99 -5.76
N GLU A 123 -18.44 7.75 -5.72
CA GLU A 123 -19.71 7.32 -6.34
C GLU A 123 -20.90 8.05 -5.72
N GLY A 124 -20.93 8.24 -4.40
CA GLY A 124 -21.94 8.98 -3.69
C GLY A 124 -22.01 10.45 -4.10
N LEU A 125 -20.85 11.11 -4.26
CA LEU A 125 -20.77 12.48 -4.76
C LEU A 125 -21.38 12.59 -6.18
N ARG A 126 -21.06 11.65 -7.08
CA ARG A 126 -21.61 11.59 -8.44
C ARG A 126 -23.11 11.31 -8.43
N ALA A 127 -23.57 10.41 -7.55
CA ALA A 127 -24.98 10.10 -7.40
C ALA A 127 -25.79 11.36 -6.98
N GLY A 128 -25.24 12.20 -6.13
CA GLY A 128 -25.85 13.48 -5.77
C GLY A 128 -26.02 14.42 -6.97
N LEU A 129 -25.05 14.48 -7.88
CA LEU A 129 -25.17 15.24 -9.14
C LEU A 129 -26.24 14.61 -10.05
N ALA A 130 -26.25 13.27 -10.18
CA ALA A 130 -27.26 12.58 -10.96
C ALA A 130 -28.68 12.78 -10.43
N ALA A 131 -28.84 13.01 -9.11
CA ALA A 131 -30.08 13.36 -8.45
C ALA A 131 -30.49 14.85 -8.62
N GLY A 132 -29.75 15.62 -9.45
CA GLY A 132 -30.10 16.98 -9.81
C GLY A 132 -29.48 18.07 -8.93
N ALA A 133 -28.46 17.76 -8.13
CA ALA A 133 -27.63 18.80 -7.52
C ALA A 133 -26.65 19.37 -8.54
N ASP A 134 -26.35 20.65 -8.45
CA ASP A 134 -25.31 21.31 -9.25
C ASP A 134 -23.93 21.21 -8.56
N VAL A 135 -23.93 21.18 -7.23
CA VAL A 135 -22.72 20.99 -6.39
C VAL A 135 -23.05 20.03 -5.25
N VAL A 136 -22.14 19.09 -5.01
CA VAL A 136 -22.18 18.18 -3.86
C VAL A 136 -20.85 18.32 -3.13
N ALA A 137 -20.87 18.91 -1.94
CA ALA A 137 -19.68 19.04 -1.08
C ALA A 137 -19.58 17.85 -0.13
N LEU A 138 -18.37 17.32 0.06
CA LEU A 138 -18.11 16.28 1.06
C LEU A 138 -17.97 16.92 2.44
N GLY A 139 -18.78 16.47 3.37
CA GLY A 139 -18.74 16.89 4.76
C GLY A 139 -18.36 15.74 5.70
N PHE A 140 -18.03 16.09 6.92
CA PHE A 140 -17.82 15.18 8.03
C PHE A 140 -18.07 15.89 9.36
N GLU A 141 -18.19 15.12 10.44
CA GLU A 141 -18.41 15.68 11.76
C GLU A 141 -17.32 15.19 12.73
N PRO A 142 -16.19 15.92 12.84
CA PRO A 142 -15.13 15.57 13.75
C PRO A 142 -15.52 15.81 15.21
N PRO A 143 -14.90 15.11 16.19
CA PRO A 143 -15.08 15.39 17.60
C PRO A 143 -14.85 16.88 17.95
N GLU A 144 -13.79 17.43 17.36
CA GLU A 144 -13.43 18.86 17.46
C GLU A 144 -13.32 19.47 16.07
N PRO A 145 -14.21 20.40 15.72
CA PRO A 145 -14.23 21.06 14.41
C PRO A 145 -12.98 21.88 14.07
N GLY A 146 -12.25 22.39 15.06
CA GLY A 146 -10.97 23.07 14.88
C GLY A 146 -10.94 24.10 13.75
N GLY A 147 -9.93 24.03 12.91
CA GLY A 147 -9.69 24.93 11.79
C GLY A 147 -10.35 24.54 10.46
N TYR A 148 -11.23 23.55 10.43
CA TYR A 148 -11.94 23.17 9.21
C TYR A 148 -12.98 24.21 8.79
N GLY A 149 -13.28 24.31 7.50
CA GLY A 149 -14.43 25.05 6.98
C GLY A 149 -15.75 24.47 7.51
N ARG A 150 -16.76 25.31 7.66
CA ARG A 150 -18.09 24.92 8.16
C ARG A 150 -19.10 24.79 7.02
N LEU A 151 -19.89 23.75 7.02
CA LEU A 151 -21.00 23.56 6.10
C LEU A 151 -22.22 24.32 6.63
N ILE A 152 -22.56 25.44 6.01
CA ILE A 152 -23.69 26.27 6.44
C ILE A 152 -24.92 25.83 5.66
N GLU A 153 -25.88 25.24 6.36
CA GLU A 153 -27.14 24.75 5.79
C GLU A 153 -28.31 25.60 6.26
N ARG A 154 -29.27 25.86 5.37
CA ARG A 154 -30.57 26.47 5.68
C ARG A 154 -31.67 25.71 4.95
N ASP A 155 -32.71 25.33 5.65
CA ASP A 155 -33.86 24.58 5.11
C ASP A 155 -33.46 23.32 4.34
N GLY A 156 -32.41 22.60 4.85
CA GLY A 156 -31.90 21.37 4.23
C GLY A 156 -31.04 21.58 2.97
N ALA A 157 -30.76 22.81 2.60
CA ALA A 157 -29.86 23.14 1.48
C ALA A 157 -28.53 23.69 1.98
N LEU A 158 -27.44 23.24 1.34
CA LEU A 158 -26.13 23.83 1.58
C LEU A 158 -26.10 25.24 0.94
N VAL A 159 -25.87 26.29 1.75
CA VAL A 159 -25.89 27.67 1.27
C VAL A 159 -24.51 28.30 1.17
N ALA A 160 -23.56 27.85 2.01
CA ALA A 160 -22.17 28.29 2.00
C ALA A 160 -21.25 27.24 2.62
N ILE A 161 -19.97 27.31 2.29
CA ILE A 161 -18.89 26.72 3.07
C ILE A 161 -18.03 27.86 3.59
N ARG A 162 -18.02 28.05 4.89
CA ARG A 162 -17.30 29.16 5.52
C ARG A 162 -15.97 28.68 6.09
N GLU A 163 -14.88 29.17 5.56
CA GLU A 163 -13.55 28.87 6.10
C GLU A 163 -13.43 29.36 7.54
N ALA A 164 -12.72 28.61 8.41
CA ALA A 164 -12.67 28.93 9.84
C ALA A 164 -12.14 30.32 10.17
N LYS A 165 -11.30 30.90 9.30
CA LYS A 165 -10.74 32.24 9.46
C LYS A 165 -11.76 33.34 9.15
N ASP A 166 -12.73 33.07 8.27
CA ASP A 166 -13.76 33.99 7.79
C ASP A 166 -15.10 33.76 8.52
N ALA A 167 -15.21 32.72 9.34
CA ALA A 167 -16.44 32.33 10.02
C ALA A 167 -16.78 33.24 11.19
N THR A 168 -18.07 33.61 11.33
CA THR A 168 -18.61 34.25 12.52
C THR A 168 -18.60 33.32 13.73
N PRO A 169 -18.79 33.82 14.96
CA PRO A 169 -18.92 32.95 16.14
C PRO A 169 -20.01 31.89 16.00
N GLU A 170 -21.18 32.27 15.43
CA GLU A 170 -22.32 31.36 15.19
C GLU A 170 -21.98 30.31 14.15
N GLU A 171 -21.33 30.69 13.06
CA GLU A 171 -20.87 29.74 12.04
C GLU A 171 -19.81 28.79 12.58
N ARG A 172 -18.90 29.24 13.45
CA ARG A 172 -17.90 28.37 14.12
C ARG A 172 -18.52 27.30 15.02
N ALA A 173 -19.71 27.56 15.55
CA ALA A 173 -20.44 26.60 16.39
C ALA A 173 -21.04 25.43 15.58
N VAL A 174 -21.12 25.56 14.25
CA VAL A 174 -21.58 24.46 13.37
C VAL A 174 -20.60 23.32 13.44
N ARG A 175 -21.08 22.10 13.73
CA ARG A 175 -20.26 20.91 13.89
C ARG A 175 -19.90 20.22 12.56
N ARG A 176 -20.76 20.38 11.54
CA ARG A 176 -20.52 19.83 10.20
C ARG A 176 -19.43 20.61 9.49
N CYS A 177 -18.35 19.90 9.18
CA CYS A 177 -17.14 20.46 8.58
C CYS A 177 -17.00 20.05 7.12
N ASN A 178 -16.33 20.92 6.35
CA ASN A 178 -15.92 20.61 4.98
C ASN A 178 -14.72 19.66 5.00
N ALA A 179 -14.84 18.53 4.30
CA ALA A 179 -13.77 17.57 4.13
C ALA A 179 -12.80 17.92 2.95
N GLY A 180 -13.17 18.90 2.14
CA GLY A 180 -12.41 19.35 0.99
C GLY A 180 -12.93 18.85 -0.36
N PRO A 181 -13.12 17.55 -0.61
CA PRO A 181 -13.61 17.06 -1.89
C PRO A 181 -14.99 17.63 -2.24
N VAL A 182 -15.16 17.94 -3.53
CA VAL A 182 -16.41 18.48 -4.08
C VAL A 182 -16.64 17.92 -5.46
N ALA A 183 -17.91 17.64 -5.77
CA ALA A 183 -18.36 17.31 -7.11
C ALA A 183 -19.28 18.41 -7.62
N PHE A 184 -19.23 18.73 -8.91
CA PHE A 184 -20.12 19.71 -9.53
C PHE A 184 -20.40 19.42 -10.99
N ALA A 185 -21.53 19.94 -11.47
CA ALA A 185 -22.01 19.74 -12.83
C ALA A 185 -21.03 20.34 -13.86
N GLY A 186 -20.59 19.51 -14.81
CA GLY A 186 -19.56 19.88 -15.77
C GLY A 186 -19.99 20.99 -16.75
N ALA A 187 -21.26 20.99 -17.14
CA ALA A 187 -21.78 21.98 -18.09
C ALA A 187 -21.59 23.45 -17.66
N SER A 188 -21.57 23.72 -16.36
CA SER A 188 -21.38 25.07 -15.79
C SER A 188 -20.04 25.27 -15.09
N ALA A 189 -19.18 24.25 -15.11
CA ALA A 189 -17.95 24.18 -14.33
C ALA A 189 -17.04 25.40 -14.52
N LEU A 190 -16.62 25.68 -15.74
CA LEU A 190 -15.73 26.82 -16.03
C LEU A 190 -16.34 28.16 -15.63
N LYS A 191 -17.60 28.40 -16.03
CA LYS A 191 -18.30 29.64 -15.72
C LYS A 191 -18.39 29.91 -14.22
N ARG A 192 -18.66 28.86 -13.42
CA ARG A 192 -18.76 28.98 -11.97
C ARG A 192 -17.41 29.16 -11.30
N LEU A 193 -16.39 28.42 -11.73
CA LEU A 193 -15.03 28.55 -11.21
C LEU A 193 -14.44 29.94 -11.50
N GLU A 194 -14.68 30.50 -12.68
CA GLU A 194 -14.22 31.82 -13.07
C GLU A 194 -14.95 32.99 -12.34
N ALA A 195 -16.13 32.71 -11.82
CA ALA A 195 -16.90 33.66 -11.04
C ALA A 195 -16.47 33.70 -9.55
N ILE A 196 -15.59 32.81 -9.11
CA ILE A 196 -15.06 32.82 -7.75
C ILE A 196 -14.13 34.03 -7.56
N GLY A 197 -14.41 34.84 -6.54
CA GLY A 197 -13.58 35.97 -6.15
C GLY A 197 -12.47 35.60 -5.17
N CYS A 198 -11.75 36.61 -4.69
CA CYS A 198 -10.72 36.47 -3.66
C CYS A 198 -10.88 37.47 -2.51
N ASP A 199 -12.09 37.95 -2.29
CA ASP A 199 -12.41 38.88 -1.20
C ASP A 199 -12.66 38.13 0.12
N ASN A 200 -11.56 37.62 0.69
CA ASN A 200 -11.53 36.85 1.93
C ASN A 200 -10.23 37.12 2.71
N ALA A 201 -10.14 36.63 3.94
CA ALA A 201 -9.03 36.90 4.85
C ALA A 201 -7.63 36.55 4.28
N GLN A 202 -7.54 35.59 3.36
CA GLN A 202 -6.28 35.14 2.75
C GLN A 202 -6.03 35.77 1.37
N ARG A 203 -7.00 36.45 0.77
CA ARG A 203 -7.00 36.94 -0.62
C ARG A 203 -6.72 35.83 -1.63
N GLU A 204 -7.33 34.65 -1.40
CA GLU A 204 -7.19 33.48 -2.24
C GLU A 204 -8.52 33.09 -2.89
N TYR A 205 -8.46 32.46 -4.05
CA TYR A 205 -9.62 31.90 -4.73
C TYR A 205 -9.99 30.57 -4.08
N TYR A 206 -10.93 30.60 -3.15
CA TYR A 206 -11.37 29.40 -2.43
C TYR A 206 -12.32 28.56 -3.27
N LEU A 207 -12.04 27.27 -3.42
CA LEU A 207 -12.97 26.36 -4.10
C LEU A 207 -14.29 26.21 -3.32
N THR A 208 -14.28 26.44 -2.02
CA THR A 208 -15.47 26.44 -1.16
C THR A 208 -16.51 27.46 -1.56
N ASP A 209 -16.10 28.61 -2.16
CA ASP A 209 -17.00 29.66 -2.64
C ASP A 209 -17.84 29.21 -3.85
N LEU A 210 -17.50 28.07 -4.47
CA LEU A 210 -18.30 27.46 -5.54
C LEU A 210 -19.75 27.22 -5.10
N VAL A 211 -19.98 26.93 -3.82
CA VAL A 211 -21.33 26.74 -3.26
C VAL A 211 -22.12 28.04 -3.34
N GLU A 212 -21.56 29.14 -2.85
CA GLU A 212 -22.23 30.46 -2.87
C GLU A 212 -22.46 30.96 -4.30
N VAL A 213 -21.46 30.81 -5.18
CA VAL A 213 -21.57 31.17 -6.61
C VAL A 213 -22.69 30.36 -7.27
N THR A 214 -22.77 29.03 -6.97
CA THR A 214 -23.83 28.17 -7.52
C THR A 214 -25.21 28.62 -7.03
N ARG A 215 -25.35 28.91 -5.74
CA ARG A 215 -26.61 29.39 -5.13
C ARG A 215 -27.05 30.72 -5.68
N ALA A 216 -26.13 31.69 -5.84
CA ALA A 216 -26.41 33.00 -6.42
C ALA A 216 -26.90 32.91 -7.87
N GLN A 217 -26.49 31.87 -8.60
CA GLN A 217 -26.96 31.58 -9.97
C GLN A 217 -28.23 30.70 -10.01
N GLY A 218 -28.92 30.50 -8.88
CA GLY A 218 -30.16 29.71 -8.79
C GLY A 218 -29.94 28.18 -8.80
N GLY A 219 -28.70 27.73 -8.72
CA GLY A 219 -28.37 26.31 -8.68
C GLY A 219 -28.58 25.68 -7.30
N LYS A 220 -28.54 24.33 -7.25
CA LYS A 220 -28.75 23.52 -6.05
C LYS A 220 -27.43 22.99 -5.55
N ALA A 221 -27.07 23.29 -4.29
CA ALA A 221 -25.93 22.73 -3.60
C ALA A 221 -26.40 21.88 -2.40
N VAL A 222 -25.75 20.75 -2.19
CA VAL A 222 -26.04 19.81 -1.09
C VAL A 222 -24.73 19.34 -0.44
N ALA A 223 -24.81 18.90 0.81
CA ALA A 223 -23.72 18.22 1.49
C ALA A 223 -23.97 16.71 1.52
N MET A 224 -22.91 15.93 1.30
CA MET A 224 -22.86 14.49 1.55
C MET A 224 -21.91 14.23 2.71
N MET A 225 -22.32 13.45 3.70
CA MET A 225 -21.50 13.20 4.89
C MET A 225 -20.69 11.90 4.73
N ALA A 226 -19.41 11.97 5.06
CA ALA A 226 -18.51 10.81 5.15
C ALA A 226 -18.07 10.57 6.59
N SER A 227 -17.45 9.42 6.84
CA SER A 227 -16.86 9.12 8.15
C SER A 227 -15.59 9.95 8.38
N VAL A 228 -15.29 10.26 9.65
CA VAL A 228 -14.06 10.93 10.05
C VAL A 228 -12.83 10.17 9.55
N ASP A 229 -12.86 8.84 9.62
CA ASP A 229 -11.78 7.95 9.19
C ASP A 229 -11.44 8.08 7.69
N GLU A 230 -12.40 8.49 6.85
CA GLU A 230 -12.16 8.68 5.41
C GLU A 230 -11.59 10.06 5.07
N THR A 231 -11.89 11.03 5.88
CA THR A 231 -11.61 12.44 5.59
C THR A 231 -10.32 12.96 6.23
N LEU A 232 -9.50 12.05 6.78
CA LEU A 232 -8.22 12.42 7.39
C LEU A 232 -7.28 13.02 6.36
N GLY A 233 -6.97 14.31 6.55
CA GLY A 233 -5.93 15.01 5.78
C GLY A 233 -4.56 14.84 6.42
N VAL A 234 -3.56 14.50 5.62
CA VAL A 234 -2.19 14.26 6.09
C VAL A 234 -1.31 15.47 5.77
N ASN A 235 -0.86 16.17 6.79
CA ASN A 235 0.00 17.35 6.66
C ASN A 235 1.36 17.20 7.34
N ASP A 236 1.48 16.30 8.30
CA ASP A 236 2.69 16.00 9.05
C ASP A 236 2.82 14.50 9.34
N ARG A 237 3.87 14.12 10.07
CA ARG A 237 4.18 12.71 10.36
C ARG A 237 3.22 12.09 11.38
N ALA A 238 2.65 12.85 12.29
CA ALA A 238 1.67 12.34 13.24
C ALA A 238 0.37 11.98 12.52
N GLN A 239 -0.13 12.88 11.68
CA GLN A 239 -1.31 12.61 10.84
C GLN A 239 -1.07 11.47 9.84
N LEU A 240 0.17 11.30 9.34
CA LEU A 240 0.52 10.14 8.51
C LEU A 240 0.37 8.83 9.30
N ALA A 241 0.83 8.80 10.55
CA ALA A 241 0.70 7.61 11.41
C ALA A 241 -0.76 7.31 11.77
N GLU A 242 -1.58 8.34 11.97
CA GLU A 242 -3.03 8.19 12.19
C GLU A 242 -3.71 7.59 10.96
N ALA A 243 -3.40 8.10 9.76
CA ALA A 243 -3.91 7.57 8.51
C ALA A 243 -3.47 6.12 8.26
N GLU A 244 -2.20 5.77 8.57
CA GLU A 244 -1.71 4.39 8.55
C GLU A 244 -2.53 3.50 9.48
N ALA A 245 -2.77 3.92 10.72
CA ALA A 245 -3.53 3.13 11.70
C ALA A 245 -4.97 2.84 11.21
N VAL A 246 -5.63 3.83 10.60
CA VAL A 246 -6.96 3.65 10.00
C VAL A 246 -6.91 2.69 8.80
N ALA A 247 -5.94 2.84 7.90
CA ALA A 247 -5.77 1.94 6.76
C ALA A 247 -5.56 0.50 7.23
N GLN A 248 -4.67 0.28 8.20
CA GLN A 248 -4.40 -1.03 8.77
C GLN A 248 -5.64 -1.64 9.43
N LYS A 249 -6.42 -0.85 10.18
CA LYS A 249 -7.69 -1.30 10.77
C LYS A 249 -8.68 -1.79 9.70
N ARG A 250 -8.78 -1.06 8.57
CA ARG A 250 -9.64 -1.44 7.43
C ARG A 250 -9.17 -2.74 6.78
N LEU A 251 -7.87 -2.86 6.48
CA LEU A 251 -7.28 -4.04 5.85
C LEU A 251 -7.46 -5.30 6.72
N ARG A 252 -7.16 -5.21 8.01
CA ARG A 252 -7.35 -6.32 8.96
C ARG A 252 -8.81 -6.76 9.05
N ARG A 253 -9.73 -5.79 9.11
CA ARG A 253 -11.16 -6.10 9.16
C ARG A 253 -11.66 -6.75 7.87
N ALA A 254 -11.17 -6.33 6.70
CA ALA A 254 -11.47 -6.95 5.43
C ALA A 254 -10.97 -8.40 5.40
N ALA A 255 -9.69 -8.63 5.73
CA ALA A 255 -9.09 -9.97 5.78
C ALA A 255 -9.88 -10.94 6.67
N MET A 256 -10.26 -10.50 7.88
CA MET A 256 -11.07 -11.33 8.79
C MET A 256 -12.48 -11.62 8.26
N ARG A 257 -13.11 -10.68 7.56
CA ARG A 257 -14.43 -10.89 6.93
C ARG A 257 -14.36 -11.85 5.75
N GLU A 258 -13.22 -11.92 5.06
CA GLU A 258 -12.97 -12.80 3.93
C GLU A 258 -12.48 -14.19 4.37
N GLY A 259 -12.34 -14.45 5.68
CA GLY A 259 -12.09 -15.78 6.23
C GLY A 259 -10.69 -16.02 6.77
N ALA A 260 -9.85 -14.99 6.91
CA ALA A 260 -8.57 -15.10 7.62
C ALA A 260 -8.76 -14.99 9.16
N THR A 261 -7.98 -15.74 9.91
CA THR A 261 -7.91 -15.66 11.38
C THR A 261 -6.66 -14.90 11.79
N LEU A 262 -6.83 -13.76 12.45
CA LEU A 262 -5.74 -12.97 13.03
C LEU A 262 -5.82 -13.13 14.57
N ILE A 263 -4.80 -13.73 15.19
CA ILE A 263 -4.80 -14.00 16.64
C ILE A 263 -4.69 -12.71 17.46
N ALA A 264 -3.86 -11.76 17.01
CA ALA A 264 -3.73 -10.42 17.60
C ALA A 264 -3.74 -9.38 16.46
N PRO A 265 -4.93 -9.01 15.95
CA PRO A 265 -5.06 -8.20 14.74
C PRO A 265 -4.25 -6.91 14.75
N GLU A 266 -4.18 -6.22 15.89
CA GLU A 266 -3.49 -4.94 16.03
C GLU A 266 -1.98 -5.01 15.81
N THR A 267 -1.39 -6.22 15.88
CA THR A 267 0.04 -6.45 15.68
C THR A 267 0.40 -6.93 14.27
N VAL A 268 -0.62 -7.12 13.40
CA VAL A 268 -0.43 -7.55 12.01
C VAL A 268 -0.51 -6.35 11.10
N PHE A 269 0.49 -6.17 10.22
CA PHE A 269 0.56 -5.09 9.26
C PHE A 269 0.46 -5.61 7.83
N PHE A 270 -0.51 -5.10 7.07
CA PHE A 270 -0.74 -5.46 5.68
C PHE A 270 -0.25 -4.37 4.72
N SER A 271 0.21 -4.78 3.56
CA SER A 271 0.26 -3.88 2.39
C SER A 271 -1.13 -3.78 1.76
N HIS A 272 -1.36 -2.64 1.08
CA HIS A 272 -2.61 -2.36 0.36
C HIS A 272 -3.02 -3.41 -0.68
N ASP A 273 -2.07 -4.22 -1.15
CA ASP A 273 -2.23 -5.22 -2.21
C ASP A 273 -2.09 -6.67 -1.72
N THR A 274 -1.97 -6.87 -0.40
CA THR A 274 -1.92 -8.21 0.19
C THR A 274 -3.19 -8.98 -0.14
N LYS A 275 -3.03 -10.21 -0.65
CA LYS A 275 -4.14 -11.12 -0.95
C LYS A 275 -4.06 -12.34 -0.06
N LEU A 276 -5.16 -12.68 0.59
CA LEU A 276 -5.27 -13.85 1.47
C LEU A 276 -6.39 -14.76 0.96
N GLY A 277 -6.14 -16.06 1.00
CA GLY A 277 -7.16 -17.10 0.85
C GLY A 277 -7.98 -17.29 2.11
N ARG A 278 -8.83 -18.32 2.11
CA ARG A 278 -9.65 -18.71 3.26
C ARG A 278 -8.85 -19.56 4.24
N ASP A 279 -9.29 -19.53 5.50
CA ASP A 279 -8.70 -20.33 6.58
C ASP A 279 -7.19 -20.09 6.79
N VAL A 280 -6.70 -18.90 6.35
CA VAL A 280 -5.34 -18.47 6.65
C VAL A 280 -5.27 -18.05 8.12
N VAL A 281 -4.33 -18.61 8.87
CA VAL A 281 -4.09 -18.27 10.27
C VAL A 281 -2.83 -17.41 10.37
N ILE A 282 -2.95 -16.22 10.96
CA ILE A 282 -1.86 -15.27 11.13
C ILE A 282 -1.64 -15.01 12.62
N GLU A 283 -0.46 -15.37 13.11
CA GLU A 283 -0.03 -15.14 14.47
C GLU A 283 0.44 -13.69 14.69
N PRO A 284 0.71 -13.29 15.95
CA PRO A 284 1.09 -11.91 16.27
C PRO A 284 2.39 -11.45 15.58
N ASN A 285 2.50 -10.12 15.35
CA ASN A 285 3.70 -9.45 14.84
C ASN A 285 4.14 -9.92 13.45
N VAL A 286 3.20 -10.24 12.56
CA VAL A 286 3.47 -10.54 11.17
C VAL A 286 3.35 -9.29 10.32
N VAL A 287 4.31 -9.08 9.42
CA VAL A 287 4.36 -7.93 8.51
C VAL A 287 4.32 -8.41 7.06
N PHE A 288 3.35 -7.88 6.31
CA PHE A 288 3.24 -8.06 4.87
C PHE A 288 3.67 -6.78 4.15
N GLY A 289 4.80 -6.84 3.46
CA GLY A 289 5.18 -5.84 2.47
C GLY A 289 4.39 -5.99 1.16
N PRO A 290 4.64 -5.11 0.17
CA PRO A 290 3.94 -5.16 -1.10
C PRO A 290 4.13 -6.47 -1.87
N GLY A 291 3.10 -6.87 -2.65
CA GLY A 291 3.18 -7.98 -3.60
C GLY A 291 3.10 -9.36 -2.95
N VAL A 292 2.42 -9.52 -1.81
CA VAL A 292 2.26 -10.83 -1.16
C VAL A 292 0.90 -11.44 -1.49
N THR A 293 0.92 -12.72 -1.91
CA THR A 293 -0.28 -13.54 -2.10
C THR A 293 -0.16 -14.81 -1.30
N VAL A 294 -1.18 -15.14 -0.52
CA VAL A 294 -1.26 -16.33 0.34
C VAL A 294 -2.52 -17.10 -0.01
N ALA A 295 -2.40 -18.38 -0.32
CA ALA A 295 -3.52 -19.25 -0.64
C ALA A 295 -4.19 -19.81 0.64
N ASP A 296 -5.21 -20.67 0.44
CA ASP A 296 -6.04 -21.21 1.52
C ASP A 296 -5.25 -22.09 2.51
N GLY A 297 -5.66 -22.07 3.78
CA GLY A 297 -5.16 -22.96 4.82
C GLY A 297 -3.70 -22.77 5.22
N VAL A 298 -3.08 -21.66 4.85
CA VAL A 298 -1.71 -21.33 5.22
C VAL A 298 -1.64 -20.87 6.67
N VAL A 299 -0.59 -21.28 7.40
CA VAL A 299 -0.28 -20.78 8.73
C VAL A 299 0.96 -19.91 8.69
N ILE A 300 0.84 -18.66 9.12
CA ILE A 300 1.98 -17.74 9.24
C ILE A 300 2.22 -17.47 10.72
N HIS A 301 3.32 -18.04 11.21
CA HIS A 301 3.73 -17.94 12.61
C HIS A 301 4.34 -16.56 12.93
N ALA A 302 4.36 -16.25 14.21
CA ALA A 302 4.71 -14.94 14.74
C ALA A 302 6.09 -14.43 14.26
N PHE A 303 6.21 -13.09 14.18
CA PHE A 303 7.43 -12.37 13.80
C PHE A 303 7.94 -12.68 12.39
N SER A 304 7.10 -13.16 11.50
CA SER A 304 7.47 -13.39 10.11
C SER A 304 7.27 -12.11 9.27
N HIS A 305 8.16 -11.91 8.28
CA HIS A 305 8.11 -10.79 7.35
C HIS A 305 8.10 -11.31 5.91
N LEU A 306 7.07 -10.97 5.17
CA LEU A 306 6.86 -11.39 3.78
C LEU A 306 6.81 -10.16 2.87
N GLU A 307 7.50 -10.21 1.73
CA GLU A 307 7.48 -9.17 0.69
C GLU A 307 7.66 -9.80 -0.68
N GLY A 308 6.82 -9.44 -1.66
CA GLY A 308 6.91 -9.93 -3.04
C GLY A 308 6.96 -11.45 -3.12
N ALA A 309 6.14 -12.13 -2.35
CA ALA A 309 6.14 -13.58 -2.16
C ALA A 309 4.78 -14.20 -2.47
N SER A 310 4.80 -15.42 -3.03
CA SER A 310 3.63 -16.28 -3.17
C SER A 310 3.75 -17.48 -2.24
N VAL A 311 2.65 -17.80 -1.55
CA VAL A 311 2.57 -18.93 -0.62
C VAL A 311 1.35 -19.76 -0.99
N ALA A 312 1.58 -21.01 -1.43
CA ALA A 312 0.53 -21.94 -1.81
C ALA A 312 -0.14 -22.61 -0.61
N SER A 313 -1.25 -23.28 -0.88
CA SER A 313 -2.14 -23.84 0.14
C SER A 313 -1.44 -24.79 1.11
N GLY A 314 -1.83 -24.73 2.38
CA GLY A 314 -1.34 -25.63 3.44
C GLY A 314 0.11 -25.40 3.88
N ALA A 315 0.82 -24.44 3.28
CA ALA A 315 2.19 -24.11 3.68
C ALA A 315 2.25 -23.52 5.09
N GLN A 316 3.40 -23.67 5.74
CA GLN A 316 3.67 -23.12 7.07
C GLN A 316 4.91 -22.21 7.01
N ILE A 317 4.77 -20.97 7.49
CA ILE A 317 5.82 -19.95 7.42
C ILE A 317 6.15 -19.45 8.82
N GLY A 318 7.42 -19.53 9.21
CA GLY A 318 7.90 -19.01 10.48
C GLY A 318 7.94 -20.04 11.62
N PRO A 319 8.06 -19.56 12.88
CA PRO A 319 8.20 -18.13 13.26
C PRO A 319 9.55 -17.52 12.84
N TYR A 320 9.62 -16.17 12.83
CA TYR A 320 10.84 -15.43 12.45
C TYR A 320 11.36 -15.77 11.04
N ALA A 321 10.46 -16.10 10.12
CA ALA A 321 10.83 -16.32 8.72
C ALA A 321 10.83 -15.00 7.95
N ARG A 322 11.75 -14.91 6.97
CA ARG A 322 11.80 -13.79 6.05
C ARG A 322 11.65 -14.25 4.61
N LEU A 323 10.52 -13.93 4.00
CA LEU A 323 10.30 -14.16 2.57
C LEU A 323 10.51 -12.83 1.83
N ARG A 324 11.47 -12.83 0.92
CA ARG A 324 11.83 -11.66 0.10
C ARG A 324 11.30 -11.84 -1.32
N LYS A 325 11.34 -10.76 -2.07
CA LYS A 325 10.87 -10.71 -3.47
C LYS A 325 11.35 -11.91 -4.30
N GLY A 326 10.39 -12.54 -4.97
CA GLY A 326 10.61 -13.72 -5.80
C GLY A 326 10.62 -15.03 -5.04
N SER A 327 10.19 -15.04 -3.77
CA SER A 327 9.93 -16.29 -3.03
C SER A 327 8.61 -16.91 -3.50
N ASP A 328 8.68 -18.15 -3.97
CA ASP A 328 7.53 -18.95 -4.43
C ASP A 328 7.47 -20.25 -3.60
N ILE A 329 6.55 -20.30 -2.64
CA ILE A 329 6.45 -21.38 -1.65
C ILE A 329 5.29 -22.29 -2.05
N GLY A 330 5.61 -23.52 -2.41
CA GLY A 330 4.67 -24.53 -2.89
C GLY A 330 3.76 -25.11 -1.81
N GLU A 331 2.79 -25.92 -2.25
CA GLU A 331 1.80 -26.56 -1.38
C GLU A 331 2.47 -27.38 -0.26
N ASP A 332 1.93 -27.31 0.96
CA ASP A 332 2.41 -28.07 2.13
C ASP A 332 3.89 -27.86 2.48
N ALA A 333 4.56 -26.89 1.85
CA ALA A 333 5.96 -26.60 2.14
C ALA A 333 6.12 -25.94 3.52
N LYS A 334 7.30 -26.11 4.13
CA LYS A 334 7.59 -25.58 5.46
C LYS A 334 8.84 -24.72 5.44
N ILE A 335 8.67 -23.45 5.77
CA ILE A 335 9.74 -22.49 5.97
C ILE A 335 9.74 -22.12 7.45
N GLY A 336 10.69 -22.64 8.21
CA GLY A 336 10.69 -22.54 9.66
C GLY A 336 11.44 -21.32 10.20
N ASN A 337 11.87 -21.41 11.46
CA ASN A 337 12.41 -20.29 12.19
C ASN A 337 13.80 -19.85 11.71
N PHE A 338 13.95 -18.53 11.61
CA PHE A 338 15.19 -17.88 11.14
C PHE A 338 15.63 -18.37 9.75
N VAL A 339 14.67 -18.65 8.89
CA VAL A 339 14.92 -18.99 7.49
C VAL A 339 14.64 -17.77 6.62
N GLU A 340 15.63 -17.37 5.83
CA GLU A 340 15.47 -16.34 4.81
C GLU A 340 15.40 -16.99 3.43
N VAL A 341 14.35 -16.64 2.66
CA VAL A 341 14.16 -17.07 1.27
C VAL A 341 14.14 -15.85 0.36
N LYS A 342 14.89 -15.91 -0.76
CA LYS A 342 14.97 -14.83 -1.73
C LYS A 342 15.11 -15.38 -3.15
N GLY A 343 14.20 -15.01 -4.07
CA GLY A 343 14.31 -15.43 -5.47
C GLY A 343 14.36 -16.96 -5.61
N ALA A 344 13.69 -17.69 -4.72
CA ALA A 344 13.76 -19.12 -4.68
C ALA A 344 12.37 -19.74 -4.69
N ARG A 345 12.27 -20.90 -5.36
CA ARG A 345 11.06 -21.70 -5.45
C ARG A 345 11.21 -22.97 -4.61
N PHE A 346 10.19 -23.23 -3.82
CA PHE A 346 9.99 -24.48 -3.08
C PHE A 346 8.83 -25.24 -3.69
N ASP A 347 9.05 -26.47 -4.12
CA ASP A 347 8.00 -27.33 -4.59
C ASP A 347 7.20 -27.95 -3.42
N ARG A 348 6.14 -28.68 -3.76
CA ARG A 348 5.23 -29.30 -2.79
C ARG A 348 5.95 -30.08 -1.69
N GLY A 349 5.64 -29.75 -0.43
CA GLY A 349 6.16 -30.47 0.74
C GLY A 349 7.65 -30.30 1.00
N ALA A 350 8.35 -29.42 0.27
CA ALA A 350 9.75 -29.12 0.53
C ALA A 350 9.92 -28.39 1.87
N LYS A 351 11.05 -28.60 2.54
CA LYS A 351 11.27 -28.12 3.92
C LYS A 351 12.62 -27.45 4.10
N ALA A 352 12.60 -26.28 4.73
CA ALA A 352 13.76 -25.60 5.31
C ALA A 352 13.34 -25.07 6.68
N ASN A 353 13.63 -25.82 7.74
CA ASN A 353 12.98 -25.59 9.02
C ASN A 353 13.75 -24.66 9.97
N HIS A 354 15.08 -24.50 9.79
CA HIS A 354 15.88 -23.82 10.80
C HIS A 354 17.11 -23.10 10.22
N LEU A 355 17.30 -21.81 10.59
CA LEU A 355 18.57 -21.09 10.49
C LEU A 355 19.23 -21.14 9.10
N SER A 356 18.49 -21.08 8.01
CA SER A 356 19.00 -21.28 6.65
C SER A 356 18.81 -20.04 5.78
N TYR A 357 19.73 -19.84 4.84
CA TYR A 357 19.58 -18.87 3.75
C TYR A 357 19.43 -19.59 2.42
N ILE A 358 18.27 -19.41 1.77
CA ILE A 358 17.97 -20.03 0.48
C ILE A 358 17.73 -18.91 -0.53
N GLY A 359 18.77 -18.58 -1.28
CA GLY A 359 18.75 -17.53 -2.29
C GLY A 359 18.99 -18.08 -3.69
N ASP A 360 18.25 -17.54 -4.68
CA ASP A 360 18.36 -17.89 -6.11
C ASP A 360 18.42 -19.41 -6.33
N ALA A 361 17.43 -20.14 -5.78
CA ALA A 361 17.43 -21.61 -5.75
C ALA A 361 16.08 -22.20 -6.16
N HIS A 362 16.11 -23.47 -6.56
CA HIS A 362 14.95 -24.33 -6.65
C HIS A 362 15.10 -25.50 -5.69
N VAL A 363 14.10 -25.72 -4.85
CA VAL A 363 14.05 -26.81 -3.87
C VAL A 363 12.91 -27.75 -4.29
N GLY A 364 13.26 -28.89 -4.82
CA GLY A 364 12.34 -29.88 -5.37
C GLY A 364 11.41 -30.50 -4.32
N ALA A 365 10.34 -31.11 -4.81
CA ALA A 365 9.27 -31.63 -3.98
C ALA A 365 9.80 -32.58 -2.88
N LYS A 366 9.31 -32.39 -1.65
CA LYS A 366 9.68 -33.16 -0.46
C LYS A 366 11.20 -33.16 -0.12
N ALA A 367 12.01 -32.34 -0.76
CA ALA A 367 13.40 -32.15 -0.36
C ALA A 367 13.48 -31.52 1.05
N ASN A 368 14.51 -31.90 1.79
CA ASN A 368 14.73 -31.43 3.15
C ASN A 368 16.07 -30.70 3.27
N ILE A 369 16.01 -29.44 3.64
CA ILE A 369 17.17 -28.60 3.90
C ILE A 369 17.47 -28.63 5.40
N GLY A 370 18.64 -29.08 5.78
CA GLY A 370 19.11 -29.16 7.16
C GLY A 370 19.39 -27.79 7.75
N ALA A 371 19.37 -27.70 9.08
CA ALA A 371 19.61 -26.48 9.82
C ALA A 371 20.97 -25.84 9.48
N GLY A 372 21.02 -24.54 9.29
CA GLY A 372 22.25 -23.82 8.98
C GLY A 372 22.76 -23.99 7.55
N ALA A 373 21.97 -24.61 6.65
CA ALA A 373 22.39 -24.74 5.26
C ALA A 373 22.26 -23.41 4.50
N ILE A 374 23.21 -23.14 3.61
CA ILE A 374 23.30 -21.90 2.84
C ILE A 374 23.49 -22.19 1.37
N THR A 375 22.69 -21.58 0.50
CA THR A 375 23.00 -21.47 -0.92
C THR A 375 23.93 -20.27 -1.12
N CYS A 376 25.17 -20.51 -1.49
CA CYS A 376 26.16 -19.45 -1.73
C CYS A 376 25.97 -18.94 -3.16
N ASN A 377 24.96 -18.08 -3.35
CA ASN A 377 24.46 -17.63 -4.65
C ASN A 377 25.19 -16.42 -5.24
N TYR A 378 26.22 -15.87 -4.55
CA TYR A 378 26.91 -14.65 -4.95
C TYR A 378 28.42 -14.81 -4.81
N ASP A 379 29.17 -14.49 -5.87
CA ASP A 379 30.64 -14.62 -5.94
C ASP A 379 31.39 -13.28 -5.78
N GLY A 380 30.66 -12.21 -5.47
CA GLY A 380 31.20 -10.84 -5.41
C GLY A 380 30.86 -10.01 -6.64
N PHE A 381 30.43 -10.63 -7.76
CA PHE A 381 30.10 -9.97 -9.02
C PHE A 381 28.74 -10.41 -9.60
N GLY A 382 28.51 -11.70 -9.69
CA GLY A 382 27.33 -12.31 -10.28
C GLY A 382 26.51 -13.14 -9.30
N LYS A 383 25.27 -13.44 -9.66
CA LYS A 383 24.41 -14.36 -8.92
C LYS A 383 24.19 -15.62 -9.73
N TYR A 384 24.23 -16.73 -9.04
CA TYR A 384 24.12 -18.06 -9.63
C TYR A 384 23.06 -18.87 -8.91
N ARG A 385 22.55 -19.88 -9.60
CA ARG A 385 21.43 -20.69 -9.13
C ARG A 385 21.88 -22.01 -8.54
N THR A 386 21.16 -22.45 -7.50
CA THR A 386 21.29 -23.80 -6.92
C THR A 386 20.03 -24.59 -7.26
N GLU A 387 20.21 -25.81 -7.81
CA GLU A 387 19.11 -26.74 -8.06
C GLU A 387 19.18 -27.89 -7.05
N ILE A 388 18.08 -28.16 -6.35
CA ILE A 388 17.97 -29.24 -5.36
C ILE A 388 16.82 -30.13 -5.80
N GLY A 389 17.12 -31.36 -6.19
CA GLY A 389 16.16 -32.33 -6.72
C GLY A 389 15.14 -32.82 -5.70
N ALA A 390 14.05 -33.37 -6.20
CA ALA A 390 12.98 -33.92 -5.37
C ALA A 390 13.49 -34.99 -4.40
N GLY A 391 13.04 -34.96 -3.14
CA GLY A 391 13.43 -35.90 -2.11
C GLY A 391 14.88 -35.80 -1.66
N ALA A 392 15.67 -34.86 -2.16
CA ALA A 392 17.05 -34.68 -1.74
C ALA A 392 17.14 -34.27 -0.26
N PHE A 393 18.18 -34.72 0.42
CA PHE A 393 18.47 -34.39 1.81
C PHE A 393 19.78 -33.60 1.90
N VAL A 394 19.71 -32.34 2.27
CA VAL A 394 20.88 -31.50 2.53
C VAL A 394 21.15 -31.50 4.04
N GLY A 395 22.29 -32.06 4.45
CA GLY A 395 22.69 -32.13 5.86
C GLY A 395 22.94 -30.77 6.47
N SER A 396 22.79 -30.65 7.79
CA SER A 396 22.98 -29.41 8.54
C SER A 396 24.33 -28.78 8.32
N ASN A 397 24.39 -27.41 8.38
CA ASN A 397 25.62 -26.63 8.19
C ASN A 397 26.34 -26.89 6.87
N SER A 398 25.59 -27.23 5.82
CA SER A 398 26.18 -27.42 4.49
C SER A 398 26.13 -26.10 3.69
N SER A 399 27.19 -25.85 2.92
CA SER A 399 27.26 -24.73 1.98
C SER A 399 27.19 -25.28 0.55
N LEU A 400 26.20 -24.81 -0.22
CA LEU A 400 26.03 -25.14 -1.62
C LEU A 400 26.55 -23.97 -2.46
N VAL A 401 27.75 -24.14 -3.06
CA VAL A 401 28.41 -23.04 -3.81
C VAL A 401 27.89 -23.07 -5.25
N ALA A 402 27.01 -22.10 -5.52
CA ALA A 402 26.37 -21.98 -6.84
C ALA A 402 27.36 -21.50 -7.93
N PRO A 403 27.20 -21.93 -9.21
CA PRO A 403 26.14 -22.82 -9.67
C PRO A 403 26.39 -24.27 -9.29
N VAL A 404 25.40 -24.94 -8.74
CA VAL A 404 25.50 -26.36 -8.33
C VAL A 404 24.14 -27.04 -8.34
N SER A 405 24.11 -28.33 -8.71
CA SER A 405 22.92 -29.16 -8.69
C SER A 405 23.08 -30.33 -7.73
N VAL A 406 22.09 -30.57 -6.87
CA VAL A 406 21.96 -31.75 -6.03
C VAL A 406 20.83 -32.60 -6.62
N GLY A 407 21.14 -33.75 -7.14
CA GLY A 407 20.18 -34.61 -7.83
C GLY A 407 19.05 -35.12 -6.93
N ALA A 408 17.97 -35.63 -7.54
CA ALA A 408 16.84 -36.19 -6.81
C ALA A 408 17.26 -37.33 -5.92
N GLY A 409 16.72 -37.43 -4.70
CA GLY A 409 17.05 -38.46 -3.72
C GLY A 409 18.47 -38.40 -3.17
N ALA A 410 19.32 -37.49 -3.62
CA ALA A 410 20.70 -37.37 -3.16
C ALA A 410 20.81 -36.93 -1.70
N TYR A 411 21.87 -37.36 -1.05
CA TYR A 411 22.21 -36.99 0.33
C TYR A 411 23.49 -36.17 0.37
N VAL A 412 23.44 -35.02 1.04
CA VAL A 412 24.63 -34.24 1.38
C VAL A 412 24.92 -34.43 2.87
N GLY A 413 26.11 -34.91 3.20
CA GLY A 413 26.54 -35.09 4.58
C GLY A 413 26.68 -33.77 5.30
N SER A 414 26.24 -33.66 6.58
CA SER A 414 26.28 -32.43 7.38
C SER A 414 27.70 -31.83 7.43
N GLY A 415 27.81 -30.50 7.39
CA GLY A 415 29.07 -29.76 7.41
C GLY A 415 29.85 -29.81 6.08
N SER A 416 29.20 -30.18 4.97
CA SER A 416 29.85 -30.26 3.66
C SER A 416 29.84 -28.93 2.92
N ILE A 417 30.89 -28.65 2.16
CA ILE A 417 30.97 -27.55 1.19
C ILE A 417 30.91 -28.17 -0.21
N ILE A 418 29.75 -28.05 -0.85
CA ILE A 418 29.47 -28.65 -2.16
C ILE A 418 29.76 -27.64 -3.27
N THR A 419 30.76 -27.95 -4.10
CA THR A 419 31.25 -27.11 -5.21
C THR A 419 31.10 -27.77 -6.58
N LYS A 420 30.59 -28.99 -6.65
CA LYS A 420 30.34 -29.77 -7.86
C LYS A 420 29.00 -30.45 -7.76
N ASP A 421 28.38 -30.69 -8.91
CA ASP A 421 27.11 -31.40 -9.00
C ASP A 421 27.14 -32.76 -8.32
N VAL A 422 26.03 -33.08 -7.65
CA VAL A 422 25.81 -34.37 -7.00
C VAL A 422 24.78 -35.15 -7.80
N ALA A 423 25.13 -36.33 -8.25
CA ALA A 423 24.23 -37.18 -9.03
C ALA A 423 23.00 -37.61 -8.20
N ALA A 424 21.89 -37.96 -8.87
CA ALA A 424 20.73 -38.53 -8.21
C ALA A 424 21.09 -39.74 -7.35
N ASP A 425 20.44 -39.88 -6.20
CA ASP A 425 20.62 -40.97 -5.23
C ASP A 425 22.06 -41.14 -4.71
N ALA A 426 22.94 -40.18 -4.96
CA ALA A 426 24.32 -40.24 -4.49
C ALA A 426 24.50 -39.64 -3.08
N LEU A 427 25.52 -40.06 -2.37
CA LEU A 427 26.00 -39.45 -1.14
C LEU A 427 27.19 -38.53 -1.45
N ALA A 428 27.07 -37.25 -1.14
CA ALA A 428 28.18 -36.28 -1.19
C ALA A 428 28.66 -35.93 0.21
N VAL A 429 29.97 -36.05 0.46
CA VAL A 429 30.60 -35.63 1.72
C VAL A 429 31.86 -34.83 1.39
N ALA A 430 31.83 -33.53 1.75
CA ALA A 430 32.94 -32.61 1.48
C ALA A 430 33.30 -31.84 2.76
N ARG A 431 33.89 -32.54 3.71
CA ARG A 431 34.34 -32.03 5.01
C ARG A 431 35.60 -32.72 5.47
N GLY A 432 36.36 -32.12 6.38
CA GLY A 432 37.56 -32.74 6.96
C GLY A 432 37.28 -34.04 7.72
N ARG A 433 38.24 -34.96 7.72
CA ARG A 433 38.17 -36.19 8.52
C ARG A 433 38.27 -35.85 10.00
N GLN A 434 37.41 -36.37 10.83
CA GLN A 434 37.48 -36.20 12.28
C GLN A 434 38.77 -36.77 12.85
N VAL A 435 39.47 -35.98 13.64
CA VAL A 435 40.64 -36.39 14.42
C VAL A 435 40.36 -36.18 15.90
N VAL A 436 40.56 -37.23 16.67
CA VAL A 436 40.44 -37.21 18.14
C VAL A 436 41.82 -37.27 18.78
N LYS A 437 42.07 -36.38 19.70
CA LYS A 437 43.28 -36.36 20.53
C LYS A 437 42.87 -36.64 21.98
N GLU A 438 43.12 -37.86 22.44
CA GLU A 438 42.75 -38.25 23.79
C GLU A 438 43.48 -37.40 24.86
N ASP A 439 42.78 -37.15 25.96
CA ASP A 439 43.25 -36.35 27.09
C ASP A 439 43.72 -34.91 26.75
N TRP A 440 43.53 -34.41 25.51
CA TRP A 440 43.97 -33.08 25.13
C TRP A 440 43.36 -32.02 26.04
N ALA A 441 42.05 -32.06 26.26
CA ALA A 441 41.33 -31.09 27.06
C ALA A 441 41.76 -31.12 28.55
N LYS A 442 42.08 -32.29 29.08
CA LYS A 442 42.58 -32.45 30.44
C LYS A 442 43.96 -31.81 30.58
N ARG A 443 44.87 -32.10 29.65
CA ARG A 443 46.21 -31.45 29.60
C ARG A 443 46.12 -29.95 29.42
N PHE A 444 45.24 -29.46 28.54
CA PHE A 444 45.03 -28.04 28.30
C PHE A 444 44.56 -27.30 29.57
N ARG A 445 43.60 -27.88 30.30
CA ARG A 445 43.13 -27.29 31.57
C ARG A 445 44.16 -27.33 32.66
N ALA A 446 44.96 -28.39 32.77
CA ALA A 446 46.01 -28.52 33.77
C ALA A 446 47.11 -27.45 33.63
N GLY A 447 47.33 -26.90 32.44
CA GLY A 447 48.27 -25.80 32.17
C GLY A 447 47.67 -24.42 32.30
N LYS A 448 46.43 -24.25 32.77
CA LYS A 448 45.73 -22.95 32.96
C LYS A 448 45.45 -22.72 34.43
N THR A 449 45.87 -21.57 34.92
CA THR A 449 45.42 -21.07 36.23
C THR A 449 44.03 -20.47 36.06
N PRO A 450 43.01 -20.86 36.88
CA PRO A 450 41.72 -20.17 36.86
C PRO A 450 41.93 -18.69 37.18
N ARG A 451 41.32 -17.81 36.41
CA ARG A 451 41.26 -16.38 36.72
C ARG A 451 40.25 -16.10 37.83
#